data_d9f63df883c1f67db85df5bdeaa239b8
#
_entry.id   d9f63df883c1f67db85df5bdeaa239b8
#
_cell.length_a   1.000
_cell.length_b   1.000
_cell.length_c   1.000
_cell.angle_alpha   90.00
_cell.angle_beta   90.00
_cell.angle_gamma   90.00
#
_symmetry.space_group_name_H-M   'P 1'
#
loop_
_entity.id
_entity.type
_entity.pdbx_description
1 polymer ?
#
loop_
_entity_poly.entity_id
_entity_poly.type
_entity_poly.pdbx_seq_one_letter_code
_entity_poly.pdbx_strand_id
1 'polypeptide(L)'
;MYTVQAPSAQHPHSDEFKILAPFRNLSTDQIILIENKAQCQNVALALNNAMIFGFDTESKPTFTKGEVSTGPHLIQLATLDKAYLFQVNSETLAFLAPILNNPKQIKVGFGLKNDLHLFRKKGIEIQGNIELSKSFSHFGFNNTVGIKHAIALLYQVNFIKN
;
A
#
# COMPACT_ATOMS: atom_id res chain seq x y z
N MET A 1 9.23 0.06 -18.75
CA MET A 1 9.92 -0.27 -17.50
C MET A 1 10.51 1.02 -16.95
N TYR A 2 10.30 1.37 -15.69
CA TYR A 2 10.91 2.57 -15.10
C TYR A 2 12.34 2.25 -14.65
N THR A 3 13.27 3.15 -14.92
CA THR A 3 14.64 3.06 -14.40
C THR A 3 14.66 3.71 -13.02
N VAL A 4 15.10 2.98 -12.02
CA VAL A 4 15.27 3.50 -10.66
C VAL A 4 16.60 4.28 -10.60
N GLN A 5 16.52 5.52 -10.14
CA GLN A 5 17.71 6.34 -9.88
C GLN A 5 17.92 6.51 -8.37
N ALA A 6 19.17 6.59 -7.94
CA ALA A 6 19.44 6.98 -6.55
C ALA A 6 18.96 8.42 -6.33
N PRO A 7 18.08 8.67 -5.34
CA PRO A 7 17.58 10.01 -5.09
C PRO A 7 18.72 10.92 -4.60
N SER A 8 18.82 12.12 -5.17
CA SER A 8 19.70 13.15 -4.64
C SER A 8 19.03 13.83 -3.45
N ALA A 9 19.80 14.22 -2.43
CA ALA A 9 19.28 14.88 -1.23
C ALA A 9 18.71 16.30 -1.47
N GLN A 10 18.77 16.81 -2.69
CA GLN A 10 18.09 18.04 -3.07
C GLN A 10 16.60 17.75 -3.24
N HIS A 11 15.78 18.31 -2.34
CA HIS A 11 14.32 18.28 -2.48
C HIS A 11 13.90 19.11 -3.70
N PRO A 12 13.42 18.52 -4.77
CA PRO A 12 12.75 19.29 -5.81
C PRO A 12 11.52 19.94 -5.19
N HIS A 13 11.26 21.20 -5.50
CA HIS A 13 10.04 21.89 -5.07
C HIS A 13 8.82 21.18 -5.65
N SER A 14 7.69 21.18 -4.92
CA SER A 14 6.45 20.50 -5.33
C SER A 14 5.95 20.88 -6.75
N ASP A 15 6.33 22.06 -7.24
CA ASP A 15 5.97 22.53 -8.59
C ASP A 15 6.81 21.86 -9.68
N GLU A 16 8.02 21.41 -9.38
CA GLU A 16 8.89 20.70 -10.35
C GLU A 16 8.31 19.34 -10.72
N PHE A 17 7.52 18.70 -9.82
CA PHE A 17 6.87 17.43 -10.13
C PHE A 17 5.75 17.54 -11.16
N LYS A 18 5.13 18.72 -11.31
CA LYS A 18 4.03 18.93 -12.24
C LYS A 18 4.45 18.83 -13.72
N ILE A 19 5.71 19.05 -14.02
CA ILE A 19 6.26 18.95 -15.38
C ILE A 19 6.71 17.54 -15.75
N LEU A 20 6.74 16.60 -14.79
CA LEU A 20 7.12 15.23 -15.05
C LEU A 20 6.00 14.47 -15.78
N ALA A 21 6.40 13.50 -16.59
CA ALA A 21 5.46 12.61 -17.24
C ALA A 21 4.58 11.88 -16.20
N PRO A 22 3.31 11.60 -16.50
CA PRO A 22 2.43 10.92 -15.55
C PRO A 22 2.90 9.49 -15.27
N PHE A 23 2.74 9.05 -14.01
CA PHE A 23 2.95 7.67 -13.62
C PHE A 23 1.93 6.77 -14.34
N ARG A 24 2.40 5.66 -14.90
CA ARG A 24 1.54 4.69 -15.54
C ARG A 24 0.81 3.85 -14.49
N ASN A 25 -0.49 4.06 -14.37
CA ASN A 25 -1.36 3.27 -13.50
C ASN A 25 -1.59 1.86 -14.05
N LEU A 26 -2.03 0.94 -13.18
CA LEU A 26 -2.59 -0.34 -13.58
C LEU A 26 -3.87 -0.11 -14.40
N SER A 27 -4.09 -0.94 -15.39
CA SER A 27 -5.36 -0.99 -16.12
C SER A 27 -6.45 -1.66 -15.27
N THR A 28 -7.71 -1.41 -15.60
CA THR A 28 -8.86 -1.90 -14.80
C THR A 28 -8.91 -3.43 -14.72
N ASP A 29 -8.47 -4.14 -15.76
CA ASP A 29 -8.39 -5.60 -15.78
C ASP A 29 -7.28 -6.17 -14.87
N GLN A 30 -6.34 -5.33 -14.44
CA GLN A 30 -5.30 -5.68 -13.46
C GLN A 30 -5.74 -5.44 -12.00
N ILE A 31 -6.93 -4.86 -11.79
CA ILE A 31 -7.48 -4.56 -10.47
C ILE A 31 -8.61 -5.54 -10.16
N ILE A 32 -8.47 -6.34 -9.12
CA ILE A 32 -9.40 -7.40 -8.75
C ILE A 32 -10.08 -7.03 -7.43
N LEU A 33 -11.41 -6.86 -7.47
CA LEU A 33 -12.23 -6.66 -6.26
C LEU A 33 -12.65 -8.01 -5.69
N ILE A 34 -12.44 -8.18 -4.37
CA ILE A 34 -12.73 -9.41 -3.63
C ILE A 34 -13.64 -9.08 -2.44
N GLU A 35 -14.84 -9.66 -2.43
CA GLU A 35 -15.90 -9.35 -1.48
C GLU A 35 -16.39 -10.56 -0.69
N ASN A 36 -16.04 -11.79 -1.14
CA ASN A 36 -16.53 -13.04 -0.56
C ASN A 36 -15.50 -14.16 -0.66
N LYS A 37 -15.82 -15.28 0.02
CA LYS A 37 -14.95 -16.46 0.12
C LYS A 37 -14.63 -17.09 -1.26
N ALA A 38 -15.58 -17.14 -2.17
CA ALA A 38 -15.35 -17.75 -3.48
C ALA A 38 -14.31 -16.93 -4.29
N GLN A 39 -14.42 -15.61 -4.25
CA GLN A 39 -13.43 -14.72 -4.87
C GLN A 39 -12.06 -14.81 -4.20
N CYS A 40 -11.99 -14.98 -2.87
CA CYS A 40 -10.74 -15.25 -2.16
C CYS A 40 -10.06 -16.53 -2.70
N GLN A 41 -10.81 -17.58 -2.91
CA GLN A 41 -10.29 -18.86 -3.43
C GLN A 41 -9.69 -18.70 -4.84
N ASN A 42 -10.30 -17.87 -5.69
CA ASN A 42 -9.81 -17.63 -7.06
C ASN A 42 -8.43 -16.97 -7.09
N VAL A 43 -8.07 -16.19 -6.06
CA VAL A 43 -6.79 -15.48 -5.99
C VAL A 43 -5.78 -16.15 -5.04
N ALA A 44 -6.18 -17.21 -4.32
CA ALA A 44 -5.40 -17.84 -3.28
C ALA A 44 -4.02 -18.30 -3.76
N LEU A 45 -3.94 -18.96 -4.93
CA LEU A 45 -2.67 -19.45 -5.47
C LEU A 45 -1.70 -18.32 -5.75
N ALA A 46 -2.18 -17.24 -6.38
CA ALA A 46 -1.35 -16.08 -6.70
C ALA A 46 -0.81 -15.40 -5.44
N LEU A 47 -1.68 -15.23 -4.43
CA LEU A 47 -1.29 -14.57 -3.18
C LEU A 47 -0.39 -15.44 -2.31
N ASN A 48 -0.61 -16.74 -2.25
CA ASN A 48 0.24 -17.65 -1.49
C ASN A 48 1.66 -17.75 -2.07
N ASN A 49 1.81 -17.59 -3.38
CA ASN A 49 3.11 -17.65 -4.06
C ASN A 49 3.86 -16.31 -4.05
N ALA A 50 3.18 -15.20 -3.77
CA ALA A 50 3.81 -13.89 -3.73
C ALA A 50 4.62 -13.72 -2.44
N MET A 51 5.86 -13.26 -2.57
CA MET A 51 6.78 -13.03 -1.44
C MET A 51 6.76 -11.59 -0.94
N ILE A 52 6.35 -10.66 -1.79
CA ILE A 52 6.31 -9.23 -1.48
C ILE A 52 5.00 -8.64 -2.00
N PHE A 53 4.36 -7.84 -1.16
CA PHE A 53 3.16 -7.08 -1.49
C PHE A 53 3.37 -5.59 -1.24
N GLY A 54 2.91 -4.74 -2.16
CA GLY A 54 2.48 -3.41 -1.80
C GLY A 54 1.26 -3.52 -0.88
N PHE A 55 1.23 -2.79 0.22
CA PHE A 55 0.18 -2.85 1.22
C PHE A 55 -0.33 -1.46 1.58
N ASP A 56 -1.63 -1.29 1.56
CA ASP A 56 -2.32 -0.09 2.00
C ASP A 56 -3.73 -0.44 2.49
N THR A 57 -4.37 0.47 3.22
CA THR A 57 -5.76 0.32 3.64
C THR A 57 -6.55 1.61 3.46
N GLU A 58 -7.85 1.48 3.28
CA GLU A 58 -8.74 2.63 3.23
C GLU A 58 -9.85 2.50 4.28
N SER A 59 -10.09 3.58 4.99
CA SER A 59 -11.19 3.71 5.95
C SER A 59 -12.20 4.73 5.44
N LYS A 60 -13.48 4.50 5.74
CA LYS A 60 -14.51 5.51 5.48
C LYS A 60 -14.18 6.78 6.27
N PRO A 61 -14.33 7.95 5.67
CA PRO A 61 -14.13 9.20 6.39
C PRO A 61 -15.14 9.31 7.55
N THR A 62 -14.69 9.87 8.66
CA THR A 62 -15.55 10.26 9.78
C THR A 62 -15.98 11.71 9.57
N PHE A 63 -17.27 11.97 9.70
CA PHE A 63 -17.85 13.31 9.44
C PHE A 63 -18.26 14.05 10.71
N THR A 64 -18.34 13.34 11.84
CA THR A 64 -18.78 13.91 13.12
C THR A 64 -17.61 14.00 14.10
N LYS A 65 -17.47 15.13 14.79
CA LYS A 65 -16.45 15.30 15.82
C LYS A 65 -16.64 14.26 16.93
N GLY A 66 -15.60 13.46 17.18
CA GLY A 66 -15.63 12.39 18.18
C GLY A 66 -16.07 11.02 17.62
N GLU A 67 -16.44 10.94 16.36
CA GLU A 67 -16.71 9.66 15.69
C GLU A 67 -15.43 8.83 15.61
N VAL A 68 -15.51 7.57 16.06
CA VAL A 68 -14.36 6.64 16.00
C VAL A 68 -14.41 5.88 14.68
N SER A 69 -13.32 5.92 13.93
CA SER A 69 -13.19 5.12 12.71
C SER A 69 -13.30 3.63 13.04
N THR A 70 -14.21 2.94 12.37
CA THR A 70 -14.39 1.48 12.47
C THR A 70 -13.54 0.71 11.46
N GLY A 71 -12.78 1.44 10.61
CA GLY A 71 -11.95 0.84 9.55
C GLY A 71 -10.83 -0.09 10.03
N PRO A 72 -10.04 -0.61 9.12
CA PRO A 72 -10.15 -0.41 7.68
C PRO A 72 -11.38 -1.07 7.06
N HIS A 73 -11.87 -0.48 5.96
CA HIS A 73 -13.01 -1.01 5.19
C HIS A 73 -12.55 -1.68 3.90
N LEU A 74 -11.38 -1.30 3.41
CA LEU A 74 -10.73 -1.89 2.26
C LEU A 74 -9.28 -2.20 2.60
N ILE A 75 -8.81 -3.38 2.21
CA ILE A 75 -7.40 -3.78 2.27
C ILE A 75 -6.90 -3.94 0.85
N GLN A 76 -5.75 -3.34 0.57
CA GLN A 76 -5.12 -3.38 -0.74
C GLN A 76 -3.81 -4.16 -0.65
N LEU A 77 -3.71 -5.21 -1.46
CA LEU A 77 -2.46 -5.93 -1.71
C LEU A 77 -2.11 -5.79 -3.18
N ALA A 78 -0.86 -5.46 -3.48
CA ALA A 78 -0.40 -5.35 -4.86
C ALA A 78 0.85 -6.21 -5.08
N THR A 79 0.88 -6.89 -6.21
CA THR A 79 2.07 -7.48 -6.80
C THR A 79 2.60 -6.55 -7.90
N LEU A 80 3.60 -6.99 -8.68
CA LEU A 80 4.10 -6.19 -9.80
C LEU A 80 3.07 -5.99 -10.92
N ASP A 81 2.11 -6.93 -11.04
CA ASP A 81 1.21 -7.00 -12.20
C ASP A 81 -0.24 -6.71 -11.85
N LYS A 82 -0.63 -6.86 -10.59
CA LYS A 82 -2.04 -6.82 -10.17
C LYS A 82 -2.22 -6.16 -8.81
N ALA A 83 -3.36 -5.51 -8.65
CA ALA A 83 -3.86 -5.04 -7.36
C ALA A 83 -5.09 -5.86 -6.93
N TYR A 84 -5.11 -6.27 -5.67
CA TYR A 84 -6.18 -7.04 -5.05
C TYR A 84 -6.83 -6.17 -3.97
N LEU A 85 -8.09 -5.81 -4.17
CA LEU A 85 -8.86 -4.95 -3.30
C LEU A 85 -9.85 -5.81 -2.50
N PHE A 86 -9.59 -5.99 -1.21
CA PHE A 86 -10.43 -6.79 -0.34
C PHE A 86 -11.40 -5.89 0.43
N GLN A 87 -12.69 -6.02 0.18
CA GLN A 87 -13.70 -5.45 1.05
C GLN A 87 -13.66 -6.16 2.40
N VAL A 88 -13.52 -5.40 3.49
CA VAL A 88 -13.33 -5.95 4.83
C VAL A 88 -14.65 -6.52 5.36
N ASN A 89 -14.67 -7.83 5.54
CA ASN A 89 -15.73 -8.60 6.21
C ASN A 89 -15.11 -9.85 6.86
N SER A 90 -15.91 -10.68 7.53
CA SER A 90 -15.42 -11.86 8.25
C SER A 90 -14.75 -12.89 7.34
N GLU A 91 -15.25 -13.09 6.12
CA GLU A 91 -14.71 -14.07 5.17
C GLU A 91 -13.35 -13.62 4.60
N THR A 92 -13.28 -12.36 4.16
CA THR A 92 -12.05 -11.80 3.59
C THR A 92 -10.96 -11.63 4.64
N LEU A 93 -11.32 -11.23 5.87
CA LEU A 93 -10.36 -11.15 6.98
C LEU A 93 -9.83 -12.54 7.38
N ALA A 94 -10.69 -13.56 7.46
CA ALA A 94 -10.26 -14.92 7.75
C ALA A 94 -9.28 -15.46 6.70
N PHE A 95 -9.52 -15.12 5.42
CA PHE A 95 -8.62 -15.48 4.33
C PHE A 95 -7.28 -14.73 4.40
N LEU A 96 -7.32 -13.43 4.71
CA LEU A 96 -6.12 -12.57 4.72
C LEU A 96 -5.26 -12.78 5.98
N ALA A 97 -5.84 -13.16 7.11
CA ALA A 97 -5.13 -13.26 8.39
C ALA A 97 -3.82 -14.08 8.31
N PRO A 98 -3.78 -15.29 7.71
CA PRO A 98 -2.54 -16.04 7.58
C PRO A 98 -1.49 -15.34 6.67
N ILE A 99 -1.92 -14.62 5.63
CA ILE A 99 -1.03 -13.86 4.74
C ILE A 99 -0.45 -12.65 5.49
N LEU A 100 -1.29 -11.92 6.20
CA LEU A 100 -0.87 -10.73 6.95
C LEU A 100 0.07 -11.09 8.11
N ASN A 101 -0.18 -12.21 8.79
CA ASN A 101 0.64 -12.69 9.89
C ASN A 101 1.90 -13.47 9.46
N ASN A 102 2.12 -13.68 8.17
CA ASN A 102 3.28 -14.42 7.68
C ASN A 102 4.52 -13.51 7.58
N PRO A 103 5.57 -13.69 8.40
CA PRO A 103 6.77 -12.86 8.33
C PRO A 103 7.61 -13.08 7.08
N LYS A 104 7.40 -14.19 6.36
CA LYS A 104 8.10 -14.49 5.10
C LYS A 104 7.48 -13.79 3.89
N GLN A 105 6.22 -13.35 4.00
CA GLN A 105 5.55 -12.54 2.98
C GLN A 105 5.67 -11.07 3.38
N ILE A 106 6.51 -10.33 2.71
CA ILE A 106 6.82 -8.94 3.06
C ILE A 106 5.68 -8.01 2.60
N LYS A 107 5.20 -7.15 3.49
CA LYS A 107 4.23 -6.08 3.19
C LYS A 107 4.95 -4.74 3.23
N VAL A 108 5.03 -4.06 2.09
CA VAL A 108 5.69 -2.75 1.96
C VAL A 108 4.65 -1.65 1.76
N GLY A 109 4.81 -0.52 2.41
CA GLY A 109 3.86 0.59 2.27
C GLY A 109 4.38 1.89 2.84
N PHE A 110 3.55 2.91 2.76
CA PHE A 110 3.83 4.26 3.23
C PHE A 110 2.84 4.65 4.33
N GLY A 111 3.32 5.06 5.50
CA GLY A 111 2.48 5.52 6.61
C GLY A 111 1.77 4.39 7.36
N LEU A 112 2.32 3.19 7.40
CA LEU A 112 1.70 1.96 7.92
C LEU A 112 1.35 1.99 9.41
N LYS A 113 1.83 2.96 10.18
CA LYS A 113 1.67 2.99 11.65
C LYS A 113 0.20 2.88 12.09
N ASN A 114 -0.69 3.63 11.43
CA ASN A 114 -2.12 3.64 11.76
C ASN A 114 -2.77 2.31 11.37
N ASP A 115 -2.42 1.77 10.21
CA ASP A 115 -2.94 0.50 9.72
C ASP A 115 -2.60 -0.64 10.67
N LEU A 116 -1.32 -0.76 11.05
CA LEU A 116 -0.86 -1.76 12.01
C LEU A 116 -1.61 -1.66 13.35
N HIS A 117 -1.89 -0.44 13.82
CA HIS A 117 -2.66 -0.23 15.05
C HIS A 117 -4.12 -0.69 14.91
N LEU A 118 -4.78 -0.37 13.80
CA LEU A 118 -6.16 -0.80 13.53
C LEU A 118 -6.31 -2.32 13.45
N PHE A 119 -5.34 -2.99 12.82
CA PHE A 119 -5.35 -4.46 12.72
C PHE A 119 -5.12 -5.13 14.07
N ARG A 120 -4.20 -4.63 14.91
CA ARG A 120 -4.01 -5.13 16.29
C ARG A 120 -5.29 -5.06 17.12
N LYS A 121 -6.08 -4.00 16.98
CA LYS A 121 -7.40 -3.88 17.63
C LYS A 121 -8.39 -4.95 17.17
N LYS A 122 -8.23 -5.48 15.97
CA LYS A 122 -9.02 -6.58 15.41
C LYS A 122 -8.43 -7.97 15.72
N GLY A 123 -7.37 -8.05 16.51
CA GLY A 123 -6.68 -9.30 16.83
C GLY A 123 -5.80 -9.85 15.71
N ILE A 124 -5.49 -9.05 14.70
CA ILE A 124 -4.62 -9.43 13.58
C ILE A 124 -3.29 -8.69 13.72
N GLU A 125 -2.21 -9.42 13.80
CA GLU A 125 -0.86 -8.86 13.76
C GLU A 125 -0.30 -8.95 12.35
N ILE A 126 0.11 -7.80 11.78
CA ILE A 126 0.77 -7.78 10.48
C ILE A 126 2.27 -7.94 10.71
N GLN A 127 2.82 -9.07 10.27
CA GLN A 127 4.25 -9.36 10.33
C GLN A 127 4.92 -9.15 8.97
N GLY A 128 6.25 -9.01 8.96
CA GLY A 128 7.01 -8.76 7.73
C GLY A 128 6.66 -7.42 7.08
N ASN A 129 6.31 -6.40 7.87
CA ASN A 129 5.99 -5.07 7.34
C ASN A 129 7.24 -4.20 7.20
N ILE A 130 7.31 -3.42 6.13
CA ILE A 130 8.38 -2.45 5.84
C ILE A 130 7.76 -1.09 5.55
N GLU A 131 8.12 -0.09 6.37
CA GLU A 131 7.71 1.30 6.22
C GLU A 131 8.65 2.04 5.27
N LEU A 132 8.23 2.21 4.01
CA LEU A 132 9.07 2.79 2.96
C LEU A 132 9.34 4.28 3.14
N SER A 133 8.45 5.03 3.78
CA SER A 133 8.64 6.48 3.97
C SER A 133 9.91 6.82 4.77
N LYS A 134 10.35 5.91 5.63
CA LYS A 134 11.56 6.05 6.46
C LYS A 134 12.83 5.61 5.74
N SER A 135 12.73 4.81 4.70
CA SER A 135 13.89 4.27 3.97
C SER A 135 14.70 5.36 3.26
N PHE A 136 14.09 6.52 3.01
CA PHE A 136 14.74 7.66 2.37
C PHE A 136 15.78 8.36 3.25
N SER A 137 15.83 8.08 4.55
CA SER A 137 16.90 8.58 5.43
C SER A 137 18.29 8.12 4.99
N HIS A 138 18.39 6.94 4.36
CA HIS A 138 19.65 6.42 3.80
C HIS A 138 20.17 7.24 2.62
N PHE A 139 19.32 8.06 2.02
CA PHE A 139 19.66 8.97 0.93
C PHE A 139 19.80 10.43 1.39
N GLY A 140 19.89 10.68 2.71
CA GLY A 140 20.10 12.00 3.28
C GLY A 140 18.83 12.83 3.51
N PHE A 141 17.63 12.23 3.42
CA PHE A 141 16.38 12.92 3.75
C PHE A 141 16.12 12.88 5.26
N ASN A 142 16.01 14.04 5.89
CA ASN A 142 15.80 14.15 7.33
C ASN A 142 14.36 13.86 7.78
N ASN A 143 13.40 13.96 6.86
CA ASN A 143 11.98 13.73 7.11
C ASN A 143 11.47 12.50 6.35
N THR A 144 10.32 11.96 6.78
CA THR A 144 9.63 10.92 6.04
C THR A 144 9.21 11.43 4.66
N VAL A 145 9.39 10.60 3.65
CA VAL A 145 9.02 10.92 2.26
C VAL A 145 7.69 10.24 1.93
N GLY A 146 6.70 11.02 1.49
CA GLY A 146 5.42 10.47 1.05
C GLY A 146 5.50 9.82 -0.34
N ILE A 147 4.53 8.96 -0.66
CA ILE A 147 4.54 8.14 -1.90
C ILE A 147 4.69 8.96 -3.19
N LYS A 148 4.03 10.11 -3.31
CA LYS A 148 4.15 10.97 -4.50
C LYS A 148 5.58 11.46 -4.70
N HIS A 149 6.20 11.90 -3.63
CA HIS A 149 7.56 12.38 -3.62
C HIS A 149 8.56 11.25 -3.92
N ALA A 150 8.35 10.10 -3.29
CA ALA A 150 9.16 8.91 -3.50
C ALA A 150 9.15 8.47 -4.98
N ILE A 151 7.97 8.42 -5.60
CA ILE A 151 7.82 8.06 -7.01
C ILE A 151 8.50 9.08 -7.92
N ALA A 152 8.34 10.38 -7.64
CA ALA A 152 9.00 11.42 -8.43
C ALA A 152 10.53 11.36 -8.32
N LEU A 153 11.05 11.13 -7.11
CA LEU A 153 12.49 11.02 -6.87
C LEU A 153 13.14 9.78 -7.53
N LEU A 154 12.46 8.63 -7.44
CA LEU A 154 13.01 7.35 -7.91
C LEU A 154 12.82 7.12 -9.40
N TYR A 155 11.68 7.56 -9.94
CA TYR A 155 11.27 7.22 -11.31
C TYR A 155 11.13 8.42 -12.23
N GLN A 156 11.25 9.65 -11.70
CA GLN A 156 11.07 10.90 -12.44
C GLN A 156 9.72 10.98 -13.18
N VAL A 157 8.67 10.58 -12.51
CA VAL A 157 7.30 10.66 -13.01
C VAL A 157 6.37 11.28 -11.95
N ASN A 158 5.28 11.88 -12.40
CA ASN A 158 4.29 12.50 -11.54
C ASN A 158 3.18 11.51 -11.19
N PHE A 159 3.02 11.19 -9.91
CA PHE A 159 1.92 10.38 -9.42
C PHE A 159 0.72 11.26 -9.10
N ILE A 160 -0.31 11.18 -9.95
CA ILE A 160 -1.58 11.89 -9.76
C ILE A 160 -2.54 10.90 -9.07
N LYS A 161 -2.94 11.25 -7.83
CA LYS A 161 -3.99 10.50 -7.14
C LYS A 161 -5.34 11.04 -7.67
N ASN A 162 -6.04 10.23 -8.45
CA ASN A 162 -7.39 10.51 -8.92
C ASN A 162 -8.40 10.19 -7.82
#